data_efde7b0a5e0cbb12e58a963b7ef00ded
#
_entry.id   efde7b0a5e0cbb12e58a963b7ef00ded
#
_cell.length_a   1.000
_cell.length_b   1.000
_cell.length_c   1.000
_cell.angle_alpha   90.00
_cell.angle_beta   90.00
_cell.angle_gamma   90.00
#
_symmetry.space_group_name_H-M   'P 1'
#
loop_
_entity.id
_entity.type
_entity.pdbx_description
1 polymer ?
#
loop_
_entity_poly.entity_id
_entity_poly.type
_entity_poly.pdbx_seq_one_letter_code
_entity_poly.pdbx_strand_id
1 'polypeptide(L)'
;YNGEEQLTIDKKEISKGKVLTNELKNTLVEILEKLPTGVNTKDETGIISSSNLAIVQTTENEILIRDSIRSSSLSIFADMKSSFAKIAEKLGLKHEFLGGYPSWEKKENSTLQKYANKVYKELTGKEFENIIVHAGLECGAIYEKYPNLELISFGPDIRGAHTPQENLSI
;
A
#
# COMPACT_ATOMS: atom_id res chain seq x y z
N TYR A 1 2.41 -1.81 17.81
CA TYR A 1 3.86 -1.57 17.69
C TYR A 1 4.31 -0.87 18.96
N ASN A 2 5.03 -1.57 19.85
CA ASN A 2 5.50 -1.03 21.14
C ASN A 2 6.80 -0.19 20.96
N GLY A 3 6.94 0.55 19.87
CA GLY A 3 8.11 1.39 19.58
C GLY A 3 7.97 2.87 19.94
N GLU A 4 6.79 3.28 20.36
CA GLU A 4 6.52 4.70 20.66
C GLU A 4 7.16 5.18 21.97
N GLU A 5 7.53 4.26 22.86
CA GLU A 5 8.16 4.58 24.14
C GLU A 5 9.60 5.17 23.99
N GLN A 6 10.18 5.07 22.78
CA GLN A 6 11.51 5.60 22.46
C GLN A 6 11.48 6.87 21.59
N LEU A 7 10.28 7.43 21.31
CA LEU A 7 10.17 8.66 20.54
C LEU A 7 10.56 9.85 21.42
N THR A 8 11.62 10.56 21.04
CA THR A 8 12.02 11.83 21.66
C THR A 8 11.76 12.98 20.67
N ILE A 9 11.21 14.07 21.15
CA ILE A 9 11.01 15.27 20.36
C ILE A 9 11.91 16.36 20.90
N ASP A 10 12.97 16.71 20.15
CA ASP A 10 13.87 17.78 20.48
C ASP A 10 13.48 19.07 19.76
N LYS A 11 13.34 20.14 20.48
CA LYS A 11 13.12 21.48 19.92
C LYS A 11 14.44 22.27 19.94
N LYS A 12 14.86 22.70 18.73
CA LYS A 12 16.05 23.55 18.58
C LYS A 12 15.64 24.91 18.01
N GLU A 13 16.16 25.98 18.59
CA GLU A 13 16.06 27.29 17.97
C GLU A 13 17.07 27.38 16.83
N ILE A 14 16.59 27.80 15.65
CA ILE A 14 17.44 28.07 14.48
C ILE A 14 17.45 29.57 14.20
N SER A 15 18.64 30.13 14.02
CA SER A 15 18.80 31.52 13.62
C SER A 15 18.71 31.62 12.10
N LYS A 16 17.64 32.10 11.54
CA LYS A 16 17.42 32.38 10.11
C LYS A 16 17.65 31.20 9.16
N GLY A 17 16.57 30.73 8.56
CA GLY A 17 16.55 29.78 7.44
C GLY A 17 15.67 30.29 6.30
N LYS A 18 15.79 29.68 5.12
CA LYS A 18 14.81 29.84 4.06
C LYS A 18 13.48 29.25 4.51
N VAL A 19 12.39 29.92 4.26
CA VAL A 19 11.03 29.48 4.55
C VAL A 19 10.21 29.47 3.27
N LEU A 20 9.17 28.65 3.24
CA LEU A 20 8.22 28.64 2.12
C LEU A 20 7.49 29.98 2.05
N THR A 21 7.19 30.43 0.85
CA THR A 21 6.24 31.54 0.66
C THR A 21 4.88 31.16 1.23
N ASN A 22 4.07 32.12 1.61
CA ASN A 22 2.72 31.87 2.11
C ASN A 22 1.85 31.11 1.08
N GLU A 23 2.00 31.43 -0.19
CA GLU A 23 1.31 30.76 -1.29
C GLU A 23 1.69 29.28 -1.34
N LEU A 24 2.99 28.98 -1.43
CA LEU A 24 3.47 27.60 -1.49
C LEU A 24 3.12 26.80 -0.23
N LYS A 25 3.22 27.44 0.95
CA LYS A 25 2.78 26.84 2.21
C LYS A 25 1.29 26.46 2.16
N ASN A 26 0.43 27.36 1.70
CA ASN A 26 -1.00 27.12 1.63
C ASN A 26 -1.32 26.00 0.63
N THR A 27 -0.69 26.00 -0.54
CA THR A 27 -0.82 24.89 -1.53
C THR A 27 -0.37 23.57 -0.95
N LEU A 28 0.75 23.55 -0.22
CA LEU A 28 1.24 22.34 0.45
C LEU A 28 0.24 21.82 1.49
N VAL A 29 -0.28 22.68 2.35
CA VAL A 29 -1.30 22.29 3.34
C VAL A 29 -2.54 21.77 2.63
N GLU A 30 -3.03 22.47 1.62
CA GLU A 30 -4.23 22.08 0.88
C GLU A 30 -4.10 20.69 0.22
N ILE A 31 -2.95 20.38 -0.38
CA ILE A 31 -2.76 19.03 -0.98
C ILE A 31 -2.67 17.96 0.10
N LEU A 32 -1.96 18.21 1.21
CA LEU A 32 -1.83 17.26 2.30
C LEU A 32 -3.18 16.96 2.97
N GLU A 33 -4.08 17.93 3.03
CA GLU A 33 -5.45 17.74 3.54
C GLU A 33 -6.36 16.99 2.57
N LYS A 34 -6.11 17.12 1.26
CA LYS A 34 -6.95 16.50 0.22
C LYS A 34 -6.53 15.11 -0.19
N LEU A 35 -5.25 14.75 -0.02
CA LEU A 35 -4.78 13.42 -0.35
C LEU A 35 -5.39 12.42 0.63
N PRO A 36 -6.13 11.41 0.13
CA PRO A 36 -6.61 10.35 0.99
C PRO A 36 -5.43 9.62 1.63
N THR A 37 -5.53 9.31 2.92
CA THR A 37 -4.54 8.50 3.62
C THR A 37 -5.22 7.51 4.57
N GLY A 38 -4.64 6.33 4.71
CA GLY A 38 -5.23 5.25 5.48
C GLY A 38 -6.09 4.30 4.63
N VAL A 39 -7.03 3.63 5.27
CA VAL A 39 -7.96 2.72 4.61
C VAL A 39 -9.03 3.52 3.88
N ASN A 40 -9.11 3.34 2.55
CA ASN A 40 -10.08 4.03 1.71
C ASN A 40 -11.36 3.21 1.52
N THR A 41 -11.21 1.90 1.28
CA THR A 41 -12.34 0.99 1.08
C THR A 41 -12.06 -0.33 1.80
N LYS A 42 -13.09 -0.85 2.45
CA LYS A 42 -13.07 -2.18 3.08
C LYS A 42 -14.44 -2.84 2.96
N ASP A 43 -14.46 -4.15 3.02
CA ASP A 43 -15.68 -4.97 3.15
C ASP A 43 -15.51 -6.05 4.22
N GLU A 44 -16.38 -7.03 4.23
CA GLU A 44 -16.35 -8.17 5.15
C GLU A 44 -15.12 -9.08 4.98
N THR A 45 -14.49 -9.06 3.81
CA THR A 45 -13.28 -9.85 3.49
C THR A 45 -11.99 -9.16 3.90
N GLY A 46 -12.04 -7.86 4.23
CA GLY A 46 -10.91 -7.07 4.68
C GLY A 46 -10.74 -5.73 3.98
N ILE A 47 -9.50 -5.26 3.90
CA ILE A 47 -9.14 -3.99 3.26
C ILE A 47 -9.06 -4.21 1.75
N ILE A 48 -9.85 -3.44 0.99
CA ILE A 48 -9.84 -3.45 -0.48
C ILE A 48 -8.87 -2.42 -1.02
N SER A 49 -8.84 -1.21 -0.43
CA SER A 49 -7.91 -0.17 -0.87
C SER A 49 -7.42 0.69 0.27
N SER A 50 -6.20 1.15 0.13
CA SER A 50 -5.56 2.08 1.06
C SER A 50 -4.60 3.00 0.32
N SER A 51 -4.28 4.11 0.96
CA SER A 51 -3.22 5.03 0.56
C SER A 51 -2.38 5.42 1.76
N ASN A 52 -1.13 5.74 1.51
CA ASN A 52 -0.20 6.17 2.54
C ASN A 52 0.63 7.34 2.03
N LEU A 53 0.43 8.50 2.64
CA LEU A 53 1.31 9.64 2.46
C LEU A 53 2.68 9.31 3.06
N ALA A 54 3.57 8.82 2.21
CA ALA A 54 4.82 8.20 2.66
C ALA A 54 5.96 9.21 2.85
N ILE A 55 6.08 10.19 1.94
CA ILE A 55 7.20 11.13 1.95
C ILE A 55 6.70 12.54 1.60
N VAL A 56 7.12 13.51 2.38
CA VAL A 56 7.11 14.93 2.01
C VAL A 56 8.53 15.45 2.16
N GLN A 57 9.17 15.74 1.04
CA GLN A 57 10.56 16.17 1.00
C GLN A 57 10.69 17.53 0.33
N THR A 58 11.29 18.49 1.02
CA THR A 58 11.61 19.80 0.49
C THR A 58 13.07 19.85 0.09
N THR A 59 13.31 20.28 -1.14
CA THR A 59 14.64 20.61 -1.67
C THR A 59 14.75 22.13 -1.87
N GLU A 60 15.85 22.59 -2.46
CA GLU A 60 16.00 24.03 -2.77
C GLU A 60 15.01 24.51 -3.84
N ASN A 61 14.57 23.65 -4.74
CA ASN A 61 13.82 24.02 -5.95
C ASN A 61 12.41 23.44 -6.00
N GLU A 62 12.11 22.41 -5.20
CA GLU A 62 10.83 21.72 -5.27
C GLU A 62 10.43 21.10 -3.93
N ILE A 63 9.16 20.78 -3.82
CA ILE A 63 8.62 19.92 -2.77
C ILE A 63 8.10 18.66 -3.45
N LEU A 64 8.66 17.52 -3.07
CA LEU A 64 8.23 16.20 -3.52
C LEU A 64 7.30 15.58 -2.49
N ILE A 65 6.13 15.17 -2.97
CA ILE A 65 5.16 14.40 -2.17
C ILE A 65 5.05 13.03 -2.82
N ARG A 66 5.28 11.96 -2.03
CA ARG A 66 5.06 10.58 -2.47
C ARG A 66 3.96 9.95 -1.67
N ASP A 67 3.00 9.42 -2.38
CA ASP A 67 1.92 8.63 -1.84
C ASP A 67 1.98 7.21 -2.41
N SER A 68 1.72 6.22 -1.56
CA SER A 68 1.65 4.81 -1.96
C SER A 68 0.20 4.38 -1.93
N ILE A 69 -0.37 4.08 -3.09
CA ILE A 69 -1.74 3.58 -3.21
C ILE A 69 -1.73 2.08 -3.46
N ARG A 70 -2.68 1.37 -2.85
CA ARG A 70 -2.85 -0.07 -2.99
C ARG A 70 -4.32 -0.43 -3.14
N SER A 71 -4.62 -1.43 -3.95
CA SER A 71 -5.95 -2.01 -4.03
C SER A 71 -5.88 -3.47 -4.49
N SER A 72 -6.77 -4.31 -3.98
CA SER A 72 -7.02 -5.65 -4.48
C SER A 72 -8.01 -5.67 -5.65
N SER A 73 -8.61 -4.52 -6.00
CA SER A 73 -9.52 -4.34 -7.14
C SER A 73 -8.90 -3.42 -8.18
N LEU A 74 -8.84 -3.87 -9.42
CA LEU A 74 -8.30 -3.11 -10.55
C LEU A 74 -9.14 -1.84 -10.83
N SER A 75 -10.46 -1.93 -10.73
CA SER A 75 -11.35 -0.78 -10.96
C SER A 75 -11.16 0.28 -9.87
N ILE A 76 -11.15 -0.11 -8.61
CA ILE A 76 -10.93 0.82 -7.49
C ILE A 76 -9.53 1.44 -7.59
N PHE A 77 -8.51 0.67 -7.98
CA PHE A 77 -7.17 1.20 -8.18
C PHE A 77 -7.12 2.27 -9.27
N ALA A 78 -7.82 2.05 -10.39
CA ALA A 78 -7.93 3.04 -11.48
C ALA A 78 -8.65 4.31 -11.00
N ASP A 79 -9.72 4.18 -10.23
CA ASP A 79 -10.46 5.30 -9.66
C ASP A 79 -9.61 6.11 -8.67
N MET A 80 -8.83 5.43 -7.83
CA MET A 80 -7.87 6.09 -6.94
C MET A 80 -6.85 6.91 -7.75
N LYS A 81 -6.20 6.32 -8.75
CA LYS A 81 -5.25 7.04 -9.62
C LYS A 81 -5.89 8.27 -10.25
N SER A 82 -7.12 8.12 -10.78
CA SER A 82 -7.87 9.25 -11.36
C SER A 82 -8.16 10.34 -10.33
N SER A 83 -8.51 9.97 -9.11
CA SER A 83 -8.77 10.91 -8.02
C SER A 83 -7.52 11.70 -7.63
N PHE A 84 -6.39 11.02 -7.46
CA PHE A 84 -5.11 11.66 -7.14
C PHE A 84 -4.65 12.61 -8.25
N ALA A 85 -4.77 12.18 -9.52
CA ALA A 85 -4.46 13.04 -10.67
C ALA A 85 -5.31 14.33 -10.66
N LYS A 86 -6.62 14.21 -10.46
CA LYS A 86 -7.54 15.36 -10.39
C LYS A 86 -7.22 16.33 -9.26
N ILE A 87 -6.79 15.82 -8.10
CA ILE A 87 -6.37 16.67 -6.98
C ILE A 87 -5.12 17.46 -7.38
N ALA A 88 -4.12 16.81 -7.96
CA ALA A 88 -2.89 17.45 -8.40
C ALA A 88 -3.16 18.50 -9.51
N GLU A 89 -3.94 18.13 -10.52
CA GLU A 89 -4.31 19.03 -11.62
C GLU A 89 -5.06 20.27 -11.15
N LYS A 90 -6.03 20.08 -10.24
CA LYS A 90 -6.79 21.19 -9.65
C LYS A 90 -5.93 22.20 -8.92
N LEU A 91 -4.82 21.74 -8.34
CA LEU A 91 -3.85 22.58 -7.63
C LEU A 91 -2.68 23.03 -8.53
N GLY A 92 -2.72 22.74 -9.83
CA GLY A 92 -1.69 23.11 -10.80
C GLY A 92 -0.34 22.38 -10.55
N LEU A 93 -0.37 21.20 -9.93
CA LEU A 93 0.81 20.45 -9.57
C LEU A 93 1.15 19.40 -10.65
N LYS A 94 2.43 19.17 -10.84
CA LYS A 94 2.89 18.04 -11.66
C LYS A 94 2.69 16.73 -10.89
N HIS A 95 2.29 15.69 -11.58
CA HIS A 95 2.16 14.36 -11.01
C HIS A 95 2.63 13.29 -11.99
N GLU A 96 3.03 12.18 -11.46
CA GLU A 96 3.37 10.96 -12.20
C GLU A 96 2.99 9.72 -11.40
N PHE A 97 2.74 8.63 -12.09
CA PHE A 97 2.52 7.33 -11.46
C PHE A 97 3.72 6.43 -11.74
N LEU A 98 4.44 6.08 -10.70
CA LEU A 98 5.55 5.14 -10.77
C LEU A 98 5.02 3.72 -10.74
N GLY A 99 5.78 2.79 -11.30
CA GLY A 99 5.48 1.37 -11.24
C GLY A 99 5.49 0.84 -9.81
N GLY A 100 4.76 -0.25 -9.61
CA GLY A 100 4.65 -0.95 -8.32
C GLY A 100 4.21 -2.39 -8.57
N TYR A 101 3.83 -3.07 -7.49
CA TYR A 101 3.23 -4.40 -7.62
C TYR A 101 1.81 -4.28 -8.20
N PRO A 102 1.50 -5.00 -9.29
CA PRO A 102 0.16 -5.04 -9.84
C PRO A 102 -0.84 -5.65 -8.85
N SER A 103 -2.08 -5.22 -8.94
CA SER A 103 -3.17 -5.84 -8.20
C SER A 103 -3.39 -7.27 -8.67
N TRP A 104 -3.70 -8.15 -7.72
CA TRP A 104 -4.07 -9.53 -7.99
C TRP A 104 -5.46 -9.78 -7.41
N GLU A 105 -6.45 -9.84 -8.30
CA GLU A 105 -7.83 -10.05 -7.89
C GLU A 105 -8.08 -11.52 -7.54
N LYS A 106 -8.86 -11.73 -6.48
CA LYS A 106 -9.31 -13.06 -6.09
C LYS A 106 -10.16 -13.67 -7.20
N LYS A 107 -9.80 -14.85 -7.64
CA LYS A 107 -10.60 -15.65 -8.60
C LYS A 107 -11.63 -16.47 -7.84
N GLU A 108 -12.91 -16.16 -8.05
CA GLU A 108 -13.98 -16.98 -7.50
C GLU A 108 -13.96 -18.39 -8.10
N ASN A 109 -14.22 -19.41 -7.27
CA ASN A 109 -14.26 -20.82 -7.68
C ASN A 109 -12.97 -21.37 -8.30
N SER A 110 -11.78 -20.88 -7.90
CA SER A 110 -10.51 -21.39 -8.37
C SER A 110 -10.39 -22.91 -8.13
N THR A 111 -10.09 -23.65 -9.19
CA THR A 111 -9.84 -25.10 -9.15
C THR A 111 -8.54 -25.40 -8.41
N LEU A 112 -7.51 -24.56 -8.63
CA LEU A 112 -6.22 -24.70 -7.96
C LEU A 112 -6.36 -24.52 -6.44
N GLN A 113 -7.14 -23.54 -5.99
CA GLN A 113 -7.40 -23.31 -4.57
C GLN A 113 -8.12 -24.50 -3.92
N LYS A 114 -9.15 -25.05 -4.60
CA LYS A 114 -9.88 -26.23 -4.11
C LYS A 114 -8.95 -27.44 -4.00
N TYR A 115 -8.09 -27.63 -4.99
CA TYR A 115 -7.12 -28.73 -4.98
C TYR A 115 -6.09 -28.57 -3.86
N ALA A 116 -5.54 -27.38 -3.68
CA ALA A 116 -4.59 -27.07 -2.62
C ALA A 116 -5.20 -27.31 -1.23
N ASN A 117 -6.43 -26.85 -0.99
CA ASN A 117 -7.16 -27.13 0.26
C ASN A 117 -7.33 -28.61 0.52
N LYS A 118 -7.69 -29.38 -0.52
CA LYS A 118 -7.84 -30.85 -0.40
C LYS A 118 -6.53 -31.50 0.04
N VAL A 119 -5.43 -31.21 -0.68
CA VAL A 119 -4.11 -31.80 -0.39
C VAL A 119 -3.62 -31.41 1.01
N TYR A 120 -3.77 -30.13 1.38
CA TYR A 120 -3.38 -29.65 2.71
C TYR A 120 -4.16 -30.35 3.82
N LYS A 121 -5.47 -30.54 3.64
CA LYS A 121 -6.32 -31.26 4.60
C LYS A 121 -5.91 -32.74 4.71
N GLU A 122 -5.59 -33.38 3.59
CA GLU A 122 -5.11 -34.79 3.58
C GLU A 122 -3.78 -34.95 4.33
N LEU A 123 -2.86 -33.97 4.21
CA LEU A 123 -1.54 -34.02 4.82
C LEU A 123 -1.54 -33.60 6.30
N THR A 124 -2.37 -32.65 6.68
CA THR A 124 -2.29 -32.00 8.01
C THR A 124 -3.52 -32.23 8.89
N GLY A 125 -4.61 -32.70 8.31
CA GLY A 125 -5.92 -32.75 8.97
C GLY A 125 -6.61 -31.39 9.15
N LYS A 126 -6.03 -30.30 8.65
CA LYS A 126 -6.52 -28.93 8.79
C LYS A 126 -6.96 -28.37 7.43
N GLU A 127 -7.75 -27.33 7.45
CA GLU A 127 -8.11 -26.55 6.26
C GLU A 127 -7.31 -25.26 6.21
N PHE A 128 -7.02 -24.77 5.00
CA PHE A 128 -6.43 -23.44 4.81
C PHE A 128 -7.43 -22.37 5.24
N GLU A 129 -6.95 -21.39 5.95
CA GLU A 129 -7.61 -20.10 6.07
C GLU A 129 -7.25 -19.25 4.85
N ASN A 130 -8.26 -18.86 4.08
CA ASN A 130 -8.05 -17.99 2.91
C ASN A 130 -8.17 -16.54 3.35
N ILE A 131 -7.07 -15.82 3.29
CA ILE A 131 -7.02 -14.41 3.67
C ILE A 131 -6.71 -13.52 2.46
N ILE A 132 -7.23 -12.32 2.48
CA ILE A 132 -6.81 -11.27 1.54
C ILE A 132 -5.68 -10.48 2.20
N VAL A 133 -4.50 -10.53 1.57
CA VAL A 133 -3.33 -9.79 2.06
C VAL A 133 -3.25 -8.47 1.29
N HIS A 134 -3.27 -7.37 2.03
CA HIS A 134 -3.13 -6.03 1.46
C HIS A 134 -1.65 -5.67 1.25
N ALA A 135 -0.95 -6.48 0.46
CA ALA A 135 0.46 -6.36 0.13
C ALA A 135 0.71 -6.63 -1.35
N GLY A 136 1.84 -6.16 -1.86
CA GLY A 136 2.32 -6.57 -3.18
C GLY A 136 2.87 -7.99 -3.12
N LEU A 137 2.33 -8.88 -3.95
CA LEU A 137 2.79 -10.26 -4.08
C LEU A 137 3.27 -10.53 -5.50
N GLU A 138 4.22 -11.44 -5.66
CA GLU A 138 4.75 -11.89 -6.95
C GLU A 138 3.66 -12.41 -7.86
N CYS A 139 2.61 -13.01 -7.29
CA CYS A 139 1.43 -13.45 -8.04
C CYS A 139 0.78 -12.31 -8.82
N GLY A 140 0.81 -11.06 -8.32
CA GLY A 140 0.32 -9.89 -9.05
C GLY A 140 1.09 -9.66 -10.35
N ALA A 141 2.41 -9.75 -10.32
CA ALA A 141 3.27 -9.59 -11.50
C ALA A 141 3.08 -10.72 -12.53
N ILE A 142 2.82 -11.94 -12.06
CA ILE A 142 2.49 -13.07 -12.94
C ILE A 142 1.10 -12.88 -13.55
N TYR A 143 0.12 -12.50 -12.74
CA TYR A 143 -1.26 -12.28 -13.16
C TYR A 143 -1.39 -11.18 -14.22
N GLU A 144 -0.63 -10.08 -14.08
CA GLU A 144 -0.61 -9.00 -15.08
C GLU A 144 -0.24 -9.50 -16.47
N LYS A 145 0.72 -10.45 -16.55
CA LYS A 145 1.18 -11.03 -17.82
C LYS A 145 0.30 -12.19 -18.30
N TYR A 146 -0.27 -12.92 -17.37
CA TYR A 146 -1.02 -14.16 -17.64
C TYR A 146 -2.35 -14.19 -16.87
N PRO A 147 -3.32 -13.32 -17.21
CA PRO A 147 -4.56 -13.16 -16.42
C PRO A 147 -5.47 -14.38 -16.42
N ASN A 148 -5.22 -15.36 -17.29
CA ASN A 148 -5.97 -16.61 -17.33
C ASN A 148 -5.42 -17.70 -16.36
N LEU A 149 -4.25 -17.47 -15.77
CA LEU A 149 -3.70 -18.43 -14.80
C LEU A 149 -4.48 -18.38 -13.48
N GLU A 150 -4.62 -19.53 -12.88
CA GLU A 150 -5.01 -19.64 -11.48
C GLU A 150 -3.75 -19.60 -10.62
N LEU A 151 -3.75 -18.73 -9.65
CA LEU A 151 -2.61 -18.49 -8.77
C LEU A 151 -3.06 -18.62 -7.32
N ILE A 152 -2.19 -19.16 -6.49
CA ILE A 152 -2.30 -19.14 -5.04
C ILE A 152 -0.94 -18.75 -4.44
N SER A 153 -0.96 -18.10 -3.31
CA SER A 153 0.24 -17.81 -2.51
C SER A 153 0.07 -18.45 -1.13
N PHE A 154 1.07 -19.13 -0.66
CA PHE A 154 1.13 -19.67 0.69
C PHE A 154 2.59 -19.75 1.14
N GLY A 155 2.81 -19.80 2.44
CA GLY A 155 4.16 -19.85 3.01
C GLY A 155 4.13 -20.25 4.47
N PRO A 156 5.29 -20.28 5.13
CA PRO A 156 5.40 -20.53 6.56
C PRO A 156 4.81 -19.38 7.37
N ASP A 157 4.52 -19.64 8.64
CA ASP A 157 4.17 -18.58 9.59
C ASP A 157 5.38 -17.70 9.87
N ILE A 158 5.27 -16.43 9.48
CA ILE A 158 6.32 -15.42 9.67
C ILE A 158 5.91 -14.50 10.82
N ARG A 159 6.85 -14.25 11.72
CA ARG A 159 6.70 -13.29 12.82
C ARG A 159 7.70 -12.16 12.67
N GLY A 160 7.29 -10.94 13.01
CA GLY A 160 8.14 -9.76 12.94
C GLY A 160 8.62 -9.43 11.52
N ALA A 161 7.79 -9.68 10.50
CA ALA A 161 8.13 -9.36 9.11
C ALA A 161 8.64 -7.92 8.96
N HIS A 162 9.69 -7.74 8.17
CA HIS A 162 10.36 -6.45 7.92
C HIS A 162 11.04 -5.82 9.15
N THR A 163 11.37 -6.61 10.16
CA THR A 163 12.14 -6.16 11.34
C THR A 163 13.40 -7.01 11.54
N PRO A 164 14.40 -6.53 12.32
CA PRO A 164 15.56 -7.35 12.67
C PRO A 164 15.22 -8.63 13.46
N GLN A 165 13.99 -8.74 13.98
CA GLN A 165 13.50 -9.91 14.73
C GLN A 165 12.68 -10.85 13.84
N GLU A 166 12.68 -10.64 12.52
CA GLU A 166 11.95 -11.51 11.59
C GLU A 166 12.40 -12.96 11.74
N ASN A 167 11.43 -13.83 11.92
CA ASN A 167 11.64 -15.26 12.03
C ASN A 167 10.46 -16.02 11.43
N LEU A 168 10.69 -17.26 11.05
CA LEU A 168 9.65 -18.15 10.54
C LEU A 168 9.60 -19.44 11.38
N SER A 169 8.40 -19.99 11.45
CA SER A 169 8.17 -21.29 12.06
C SER A 169 8.61 -22.40 11.11
N ILE A 170 9.39 -23.33 11.63
CA ILE A 170 9.80 -24.59 10.92
C ILE A 170 8.91 -25.72 11.41
#